data_a3f1adc5c4e8f82a411cf47fbe0d108d
#
_entry.id   a3f1adc5c4e8f82a411cf47fbe0d108d
#
_cell.length_a   1.000
_cell.length_b   1.000
_cell.length_c   1.000
_cell.angle_alpha   90.00
_cell.angle_beta   90.00
_cell.angle_gamma   90.00
#
_symmetry.space_group_name_H-M   'P 1'
#
loop_
_entity.id
_entity.type
_entity.pdbx_description
1 polymer ?
#
loop_
_entity_poly.entity_id
_entity_poly.type
_entity_poly.pdbx_seq_one_letter_code
_entity_poly.pdbx_strand_id
1 'polypeptide(L)'
;MKIGIIGGTGWLGSALGKALLDRGHAPNDLVILNRSGPREDYFGRQVVWAADVADLVDRSDVIILSVRPQDWPALNFDAQGKLAISFMAGVNIATLGDRVIRAIPNAAAEIGTSYSPWFAGPAVTEDDKVTANDILSAFGTCDELASETDIDLMTALSGSGPAYPALMAAAMMKFLTDNGVSTDIAARATEATICDAAQLLRGEAQNATEWVKVFVDYAGTTATGLTTAEAGGFSTALYSGLSAATQKAKDMGAN
;
A
#
# COMPACT_ATOMS: atom_id res chain seq x y z
N MET A 1 -4.69 -22.24 -9.32
CA MET A 1 -5.28 -21.58 -8.12
C MET A 1 -6.11 -20.40 -8.60
N LYS A 2 -7.39 -20.38 -8.23
CA LYS A 2 -8.30 -19.31 -8.60
C LYS A 2 -8.32 -18.22 -7.52
N ILE A 3 -8.12 -16.98 -7.92
CA ILE A 3 -8.08 -15.82 -7.03
C ILE A 3 -9.31 -14.95 -7.29
N GLY A 4 -10.16 -14.80 -6.28
CA GLY A 4 -11.31 -13.90 -6.31
C GLY A 4 -10.92 -12.52 -5.80
N ILE A 5 -11.27 -11.45 -6.51
CA ILE A 5 -10.97 -10.08 -6.08
C ILE A 5 -12.27 -9.28 -5.98
N ILE A 6 -12.74 -9.06 -4.76
CA ILE A 6 -13.86 -8.16 -4.48
C ILE A 6 -13.33 -6.72 -4.50
N GLY A 7 -13.88 -5.91 -5.38
CA GLY A 7 -13.34 -4.57 -5.66
C GLY A 7 -12.21 -4.58 -6.69
N GLY A 8 -12.16 -5.59 -7.57
CA GLY A 8 -11.07 -5.81 -8.53
C GLY A 8 -10.90 -4.74 -9.61
N THR A 9 -11.77 -3.75 -9.70
CA THR A 9 -11.61 -2.55 -10.56
C THR A 9 -11.28 -1.29 -9.76
N GLY A 10 -11.19 -1.41 -8.42
CA GLY A 10 -10.67 -0.35 -7.55
C GLY A 10 -9.15 -0.22 -7.67
N TRP A 11 -8.56 0.79 -7.06
CA TRP A 11 -7.14 1.11 -7.22
C TRP A 11 -6.23 -0.10 -6.92
N LEU A 12 -6.23 -0.60 -5.69
CA LEU A 12 -5.38 -1.72 -5.28
C LEU A 12 -5.80 -3.06 -5.91
N GLY A 13 -7.12 -3.32 -6.00
CA GLY A 13 -7.62 -4.56 -6.59
C GLY A 13 -7.28 -4.70 -8.07
N SER A 14 -7.35 -3.60 -8.83
CA SER A 14 -6.96 -3.61 -10.25
C SER A 14 -5.45 -3.71 -10.44
N ALA A 15 -4.65 -3.04 -9.58
CA ALA A 15 -3.19 -3.15 -9.60
C ALA A 15 -2.74 -4.60 -9.34
N LEU A 16 -3.33 -5.27 -8.33
CA LEU A 16 -3.06 -6.68 -8.08
C LEU A 16 -3.47 -7.56 -9.27
N GLY A 17 -4.70 -7.40 -9.76
CA GLY A 17 -5.19 -8.21 -10.88
C GLY A 17 -4.31 -8.06 -12.12
N LYS A 18 -3.89 -6.83 -12.45
CA LYS A 18 -2.93 -6.58 -13.53
C LYS A 18 -1.58 -7.27 -13.27
N ALA A 19 -1.03 -7.11 -12.09
CA ALA A 19 0.27 -7.68 -11.74
C ALA A 19 0.28 -9.22 -11.81
N LEU A 20 -0.80 -9.87 -11.35
CA LEU A 20 -0.97 -11.32 -11.48
C LEU A 20 -1.00 -11.76 -12.95
N LEU A 21 -1.76 -11.06 -13.80
CA LEU A 21 -1.82 -11.33 -15.24
C LEU A 21 -0.46 -11.13 -15.91
N ASP A 22 0.25 -10.08 -15.60
CA ASP A 22 1.57 -9.78 -16.14
C ASP A 22 2.64 -10.82 -15.72
N ARG A 23 2.44 -11.47 -14.57
CA ARG A 23 3.26 -12.60 -14.09
C ARG A 23 2.83 -13.97 -14.66
N GLY A 24 1.84 -13.98 -15.55
CA GLY A 24 1.41 -15.19 -16.25
C GLY A 24 0.30 -15.97 -15.56
N HIS A 25 -0.37 -15.38 -14.54
CA HIS A 25 -1.59 -15.98 -14.00
C HIS A 25 -2.65 -16.08 -15.09
N ALA A 26 -3.29 -17.24 -15.22
CA ALA A 26 -4.26 -17.44 -16.27
C ALA A 26 -5.50 -16.54 -16.08
N PRO A 27 -5.96 -15.81 -17.10
CA PRO A 27 -7.12 -14.92 -16.96
C PRO A 27 -8.37 -15.62 -16.43
N ASN A 28 -8.57 -16.88 -16.78
CA ASN A 28 -9.70 -17.69 -16.30
C ASN A 28 -9.60 -18.11 -14.82
N ASP A 29 -8.43 -17.91 -14.21
CA ASP A 29 -8.22 -18.14 -12.78
C ASP A 29 -8.35 -16.85 -11.95
N LEU A 30 -8.63 -15.70 -12.59
CA LEU A 30 -9.02 -14.46 -11.93
C LEU A 30 -10.53 -14.28 -11.97
N VAL A 31 -11.15 -14.27 -10.78
CA VAL A 31 -12.58 -14.05 -10.59
C VAL A 31 -12.78 -12.65 -10.01
N ILE A 32 -13.39 -11.76 -10.77
CA ILE A 32 -13.52 -10.35 -10.43
C ILE A 32 -14.96 -10.02 -10.05
N LEU A 33 -15.13 -9.31 -8.93
CA LEU A 33 -16.39 -8.70 -8.55
C LEU A 33 -16.22 -7.20 -8.38
N ASN A 34 -17.13 -6.45 -8.97
CA ASN A 34 -17.16 -5.01 -8.86
C ASN A 34 -18.59 -4.48 -8.82
N ARG A 35 -18.82 -3.44 -8.01
CA ARG A 35 -20.15 -2.83 -7.84
C ARG A 35 -20.74 -2.27 -9.13
N SER A 36 -19.91 -1.76 -10.05
CA SER A 36 -20.36 -1.25 -11.35
C SER A 36 -20.55 -2.34 -12.42
N GLY A 37 -20.43 -3.61 -12.03
CA GLY A 37 -20.58 -4.75 -12.94
C GLY A 37 -19.34 -5.05 -13.81
N PRO A 38 -19.46 -6.02 -14.69
CA PRO A 38 -18.39 -6.42 -15.60
C PRO A 38 -17.91 -5.29 -16.51
N ARG A 39 -16.65 -5.35 -16.91
CA ARG A 39 -16.08 -4.50 -17.97
C ARG A 39 -15.80 -5.35 -19.21
N GLU A 40 -15.88 -4.74 -20.38
CA GLU A 40 -15.57 -5.42 -21.65
C GLU A 40 -14.10 -5.83 -21.74
N ASP A 41 -13.25 -5.05 -21.09
CA ASP A 41 -11.80 -5.27 -21.06
C ASP A 41 -11.24 -5.17 -19.63
N TYR A 42 -10.35 -6.10 -19.29
CA TYR A 42 -9.58 -6.08 -18.05
C TYR A 42 -8.09 -6.19 -18.39
N PHE A 43 -7.47 -5.04 -18.71
CA PHE A 43 -6.06 -4.94 -19.13
C PHE A 43 -5.74 -5.81 -20.35
N GLY A 44 -6.59 -5.80 -21.37
CA GLY A 44 -6.43 -6.60 -22.58
C GLY A 44 -6.68 -8.09 -22.41
N ARG A 45 -7.32 -8.51 -21.32
CA ARG A 45 -7.59 -9.91 -21.00
C ARG A 45 -9.08 -10.14 -20.69
N GLN A 46 -9.53 -11.34 -20.98
CA GLN A 46 -10.88 -11.80 -20.61
C GLN A 46 -10.77 -12.58 -19.29
N VAL A 47 -11.21 -11.96 -18.21
CA VAL A 47 -11.26 -12.57 -16.88
C VAL A 47 -12.68 -13.08 -16.57
N VAL A 48 -12.82 -13.84 -15.48
CA VAL A 48 -14.12 -14.31 -15.02
C VAL A 48 -14.78 -13.21 -14.18
N TRP A 49 -16.01 -12.84 -14.51
CA TRP A 49 -16.80 -11.91 -13.71
C TRP A 49 -17.79 -12.69 -12.84
N ALA A 50 -17.78 -12.44 -11.55
CA ALA A 50 -18.75 -12.97 -10.62
C ALA A 50 -20.03 -12.14 -10.62
N ALA A 51 -21.17 -12.82 -10.45
CA ALA A 51 -22.48 -12.16 -10.36
C ALA A 51 -22.65 -11.42 -9.03
N ASP A 52 -22.17 -12.03 -7.95
CA ASP A 52 -22.23 -11.51 -6.57
C ASP A 52 -21.09 -12.10 -5.71
N VAL A 53 -21.11 -11.79 -4.40
CA VAL A 53 -20.11 -12.26 -3.45
C VAL A 53 -20.10 -13.77 -3.32
N ALA A 54 -21.27 -14.41 -3.27
CA ALA A 54 -21.38 -15.86 -3.12
C ALA A 54 -20.80 -16.59 -4.36
N ASP A 55 -21.15 -16.13 -5.57
CA ASP A 55 -20.60 -16.67 -6.84
C ASP A 55 -19.07 -16.48 -6.90
N LEU A 56 -18.54 -15.35 -6.44
CA LEU A 56 -17.09 -15.15 -6.36
C LEU A 56 -16.44 -16.14 -5.39
N VAL A 57 -16.98 -16.25 -4.18
CA VAL A 57 -16.47 -17.17 -3.16
C VAL A 57 -16.48 -18.60 -3.66
N ASP A 58 -17.59 -19.07 -4.23
CA ASP A 58 -17.73 -20.45 -4.72
C ASP A 58 -16.67 -20.79 -5.80
N ARG A 59 -16.34 -19.84 -6.65
CA ARG A 59 -15.41 -20.00 -7.79
C ARG A 59 -13.94 -19.79 -7.45
N SER A 60 -13.62 -19.34 -6.23
CA SER A 60 -12.25 -18.94 -5.85
C SER A 60 -11.67 -19.90 -4.81
N ASP A 61 -10.35 -20.07 -4.83
CA ASP A 61 -9.58 -20.76 -3.80
C ASP A 61 -9.12 -19.79 -2.70
N VAL A 62 -8.79 -18.54 -3.10
CA VAL A 62 -8.36 -17.44 -2.23
C VAL A 62 -9.15 -16.18 -2.59
N ILE A 63 -9.53 -15.40 -1.58
CA ILE A 63 -10.36 -14.20 -1.76
C ILE A 63 -9.59 -12.96 -1.32
N ILE A 64 -9.55 -11.94 -2.18
CA ILE A 64 -8.99 -10.63 -1.88
C ILE A 64 -10.13 -9.65 -1.61
N LEU A 65 -10.08 -9.02 -0.44
CA LEU A 65 -11.03 -7.98 -0.02
C LEU A 65 -10.41 -6.60 -0.27
N SER A 66 -10.70 -6.02 -1.44
CA SER A 66 -10.18 -4.71 -1.87
C SER A 66 -11.30 -3.68 -2.01
N VAL A 67 -12.13 -3.56 -0.98
CA VAL A 67 -13.20 -2.58 -0.86
C VAL A 67 -12.85 -1.51 0.18
N ARG A 68 -13.61 -0.42 0.21
CA ARG A 68 -13.42 0.59 1.26
C ARG A 68 -13.99 0.06 2.59
N PRO A 69 -13.38 0.39 3.74
CA PRO A 69 -13.85 -0.06 5.05
C PRO A 69 -15.33 0.23 5.29
N GLN A 70 -15.82 1.39 4.86
CA GLN A 70 -17.23 1.76 5.00
C GLN A 70 -18.21 0.91 4.16
N ASP A 71 -17.73 0.25 3.13
CA ASP A 71 -18.56 -0.64 2.29
C ASP A 71 -18.61 -2.08 2.84
N TRP A 72 -17.72 -2.42 3.80
CA TRP A 72 -17.58 -3.76 4.37
C TRP A 72 -18.87 -4.29 5.04
N PRO A 73 -19.56 -3.52 5.92
CA PRO A 73 -20.74 -4.04 6.61
C PRO A 73 -21.88 -4.47 5.67
N ALA A 74 -21.96 -3.87 4.48
CA ALA A 74 -22.99 -4.17 3.49
C ALA A 74 -22.62 -5.35 2.57
N LEU A 75 -21.39 -5.87 2.67
CA LEU A 75 -20.89 -6.89 1.74
C LEU A 75 -21.48 -8.28 2.00
N ASN A 76 -21.97 -8.56 3.24
CA ASN A 76 -22.46 -9.88 3.66
C ASN A 76 -21.51 -11.02 3.27
N PHE A 77 -20.22 -10.83 3.57
CA PHE A 77 -19.14 -11.73 3.17
C PHE A 77 -19.03 -12.93 4.10
N ASP A 78 -19.00 -14.13 3.52
CA ASP A 78 -18.62 -15.37 4.18
C ASP A 78 -17.56 -16.07 3.31
N ALA A 79 -16.36 -16.24 3.84
CA ALA A 79 -15.27 -16.92 3.16
C ALA A 79 -15.47 -18.42 2.99
N GLN A 80 -16.48 -19.04 3.62
CA GLN A 80 -16.75 -20.49 3.62
C GLN A 80 -15.50 -21.31 4.02
N GLY A 81 -14.72 -20.81 4.99
CA GLY A 81 -13.49 -21.45 5.44
C GLY A 81 -12.29 -21.31 4.51
N LYS A 82 -12.39 -20.54 3.42
CA LYS A 82 -11.28 -20.25 2.50
C LYS A 82 -10.39 -19.13 3.08
N LEU A 83 -9.15 -19.04 2.59
CA LEU A 83 -8.27 -17.93 2.92
C LEU A 83 -8.82 -16.63 2.33
N ALA A 84 -8.93 -15.59 3.16
CA ALA A 84 -9.18 -14.24 2.70
C ALA A 84 -7.98 -13.32 3.01
N ILE A 85 -7.65 -12.40 2.09
CA ILE A 85 -6.62 -11.38 2.27
C ILE A 85 -7.30 -10.02 2.16
N SER A 86 -7.29 -9.25 3.25
CA SER A 86 -7.94 -7.96 3.33
C SER A 86 -6.96 -6.81 3.15
N PHE A 87 -7.27 -5.88 2.25
CA PHE A 87 -6.55 -4.62 2.05
C PHE A 87 -7.22 -3.43 2.77
N MET A 88 -8.21 -3.72 3.60
CA MET A 88 -8.98 -2.69 4.29
C MET A 88 -8.22 -2.16 5.52
N ALA A 89 -7.91 -0.87 5.50
CA ALA A 89 -7.41 -0.19 6.69
C ALA A 89 -8.49 -0.16 7.79
N GLY A 90 -8.09 -0.36 9.03
CA GLY A 90 -8.97 -0.24 10.19
C GLY A 90 -9.96 -1.39 10.41
N VAL A 91 -10.09 -2.37 9.51
CA VAL A 91 -10.96 -3.55 9.75
C VAL A 91 -10.10 -4.68 10.32
N ASN A 92 -10.34 -5.07 11.57
CA ASN A 92 -9.51 -6.02 12.31
C ASN A 92 -9.89 -7.49 12.06
N ILE A 93 -9.01 -8.42 12.47
CA ILE A 93 -9.22 -9.87 12.34
C ILE A 93 -10.50 -10.32 13.07
N ALA A 94 -10.78 -9.76 14.24
CA ALA A 94 -11.99 -10.13 15.00
C ALA A 94 -13.29 -9.85 14.23
N THR A 95 -13.27 -8.85 13.33
CA THR A 95 -14.41 -8.52 12.45
C THR A 95 -14.41 -9.35 11.17
N LEU A 96 -13.21 -9.69 10.65
CA LEU A 96 -13.06 -10.36 9.36
C LEU A 96 -13.16 -11.89 9.44
N GLY A 97 -12.81 -12.49 10.59
CA GLY A 97 -12.76 -13.93 10.81
C GLY A 97 -11.34 -14.48 10.98
N ASP A 98 -11.23 -15.74 11.41
CA ASP A 98 -9.98 -16.31 11.90
C ASP A 98 -8.98 -16.69 10.78
N ARG A 99 -9.46 -17.12 9.59
CA ARG A 99 -8.60 -17.50 8.45
C ARG A 99 -8.42 -16.33 7.47
N VAL A 100 -8.00 -15.20 8.03
CA VAL A 100 -7.82 -13.95 7.29
C VAL A 100 -6.42 -13.41 7.50
N ILE A 101 -5.83 -12.88 6.43
CA ILE A 101 -4.61 -12.08 6.46
C ILE A 101 -5.01 -10.62 6.22
N ARG A 102 -4.58 -9.73 7.11
CA ARG A 102 -4.66 -8.28 6.88
C ARG A 102 -3.36 -7.83 6.22
N ALA A 103 -3.46 -7.17 5.08
CA ALA A 103 -2.30 -6.59 4.38
C ALA A 103 -2.58 -5.13 4.02
N ILE A 104 -1.54 -4.30 4.05
CA ILE A 104 -1.65 -2.87 3.73
C ILE A 104 -0.74 -2.54 2.55
N PRO A 105 -1.15 -2.86 1.32
CA PRO A 105 -0.48 -2.35 0.13
C PRO A 105 -0.72 -0.86 -0.04
N ASN A 106 0.07 -0.21 -0.90
CA ASN A 106 -0.06 1.21 -1.21
C ASN A 106 -0.13 1.48 -2.73
N ALA A 107 -0.30 2.75 -3.11
CA ALA A 107 -0.46 3.16 -4.50
C ALA A 107 0.72 2.80 -5.42
N ALA A 108 1.93 2.57 -4.89
CA ALA A 108 3.07 2.12 -5.68
C ALA A 108 2.88 0.70 -6.26
N ALA A 109 1.79 0.01 -5.89
CA ALA A 109 1.33 -1.21 -6.54
C ALA A 109 1.12 -1.05 -8.06
N GLU A 110 0.74 0.14 -8.54
CA GLU A 110 0.57 0.42 -9.98
C GLU A 110 1.86 0.23 -10.79
N ILE A 111 3.00 0.46 -10.15
CA ILE A 111 4.33 0.31 -10.76
C ILE A 111 5.09 -0.92 -10.22
N GLY A 112 4.40 -1.82 -9.51
CA GLY A 112 5.00 -3.06 -9.02
C GLY A 112 6.00 -2.89 -7.86
N THR A 113 5.93 -1.80 -7.12
CA THR A 113 6.87 -1.45 -6.03
C THR A 113 6.17 -1.18 -4.69
N SER A 114 4.96 -1.71 -4.48
CA SER A 114 4.29 -1.64 -3.19
C SER A 114 5.11 -2.37 -2.12
N TYR A 115 5.20 -1.78 -0.93
CA TYR A 115 5.54 -2.54 0.27
C TYR A 115 4.24 -2.86 1.00
N SER A 116 3.96 -4.14 1.18
CA SER A 116 2.68 -4.67 1.65
C SER A 116 2.87 -5.48 2.93
N PRO A 117 3.10 -4.83 4.09
CA PRO A 117 3.18 -5.53 5.37
C PRO A 117 1.84 -6.19 5.69
N TRP A 118 1.89 -7.38 6.32
CA TRP A 118 0.71 -8.15 6.62
C TRP A 118 0.78 -8.86 7.97
N PHE A 119 -0.40 -9.20 8.51
CA PHE A 119 -0.56 -9.95 9.74
C PHE A 119 -1.57 -11.08 9.54
N ALA A 120 -1.25 -12.27 10.07
CA ALA A 120 -2.06 -13.48 9.93
C ALA A 120 -3.03 -13.67 11.11
N GLY A 121 -4.27 -14.01 10.82
CA GLY A 121 -5.26 -14.44 11.81
C GLY A 121 -4.94 -15.83 12.38
N PRO A 122 -5.58 -16.22 13.50
CA PRO A 122 -5.21 -17.40 14.29
C PRO A 122 -5.44 -18.73 13.58
N ALA A 123 -6.30 -18.80 12.56
CA ALA A 123 -6.55 -20.00 11.78
C ALA A 123 -5.82 -20.05 10.43
N VAL A 124 -4.93 -19.07 10.17
CA VAL A 124 -4.08 -19.05 8.98
C VAL A 124 -2.97 -20.09 9.12
N THR A 125 -2.83 -20.96 8.12
CA THR A 125 -1.81 -22.01 8.08
C THR A 125 -0.50 -21.49 7.47
N GLU A 126 0.59 -22.24 7.58
CA GLU A 126 1.87 -21.89 6.92
C GLU A 126 1.72 -21.92 5.38
N ASP A 127 0.92 -22.83 4.83
CA ASP A 127 0.63 -22.87 3.38
C ASP A 127 -0.17 -21.62 2.94
N ASP A 128 -1.07 -21.12 3.79
CA ASP A 128 -1.77 -19.85 3.54
C ASP A 128 -0.81 -18.67 3.53
N LYS A 129 0.16 -18.65 4.44
CA LYS A 129 1.19 -17.60 4.48
C LYS A 129 2.06 -17.60 3.22
N VAL A 130 2.48 -18.78 2.75
CA VAL A 130 3.20 -18.91 1.48
C VAL A 130 2.35 -18.37 0.33
N THR A 131 1.07 -18.76 0.27
CA THR A 131 0.13 -18.30 -0.75
C THR A 131 -0.04 -16.78 -0.72
N ALA A 132 -0.21 -16.20 0.45
CA ALA A 132 -0.35 -14.75 0.61
C ALA A 132 0.92 -14.01 0.19
N ASN A 133 2.08 -14.53 0.58
CA ASN A 133 3.37 -13.96 0.21
C ASN A 133 3.55 -13.95 -1.32
N ASP A 134 3.20 -15.03 -2.01
CA ASP A 134 3.27 -15.13 -3.47
C ASP A 134 2.32 -14.11 -4.14
N ILE A 135 1.09 -13.98 -3.64
CA ILE A 135 0.11 -13.02 -4.15
C ILE A 135 0.58 -11.58 -3.92
N LEU A 136 1.00 -11.25 -2.70
CA LEU A 136 1.43 -9.89 -2.34
C LEU A 136 2.73 -9.48 -3.05
N SER A 137 3.64 -10.44 -3.24
CA SER A 137 4.87 -10.22 -4.02
C SER A 137 4.59 -9.95 -5.49
N ALA A 138 3.39 -10.22 -6.01
CA ALA A 138 3.07 -9.95 -7.41
C ALA A 138 3.21 -8.46 -7.78
N PHE A 139 2.98 -7.56 -6.85
CA PHE A 139 3.01 -6.11 -7.11
C PHE A 139 3.94 -5.33 -6.17
N GLY A 140 4.93 -6.01 -5.57
CA GLY A 140 5.96 -5.37 -4.75
C GLY A 140 6.70 -6.32 -3.83
N THR A 141 6.92 -5.90 -2.59
CA THR A 141 7.50 -6.69 -1.51
C THR A 141 6.56 -6.73 -0.33
N CYS A 142 6.72 -7.73 0.55
CA CYS A 142 5.87 -7.87 1.73
C CYS A 142 6.64 -8.54 2.87
N ASP A 143 6.20 -8.28 4.11
CA ASP A 143 6.73 -8.91 5.32
C ASP A 143 5.58 -9.24 6.28
N GLU A 144 5.71 -10.35 7.03
CA GLU A 144 4.80 -10.69 8.12
C GLU A 144 5.14 -9.86 9.35
N LEU A 145 4.12 -9.25 9.96
CA LEU A 145 4.23 -8.50 11.21
C LEU A 145 3.97 -9.41 12.40
N ALA A 146 4.63 -9.10 13.52
CA ALA A 146 4.49 -9.87 14.75
C ALA A 146 3.17 -9.60 15.51
N SER A 147 2.53 -8.45 15.25
CA SER A 147 1.31 -8.02 15.93
C SER A 147 0.33 -7.34 14.97
N GLU A 148 -0.98 -7.58 15.16
CA GLU A 148 -2.01 -6.87 14.42
C GLU A 148 -1.99 -5.35 14.65
N THR A 149 -1.56 -4.91 15.84
CA THR A 149 -1.43 -3.48 16.16
C THR A 149 -0.37 -2.76 15.31
N ASP A 150 0.61 -3.50 14.76
CA ASP A 150 1.63 -2.93 13.89
C ASP A 150 1.04 -2.58 12.50
N ILE A 151 -0.06 -3.22 12.09
CA ILE A 151 -0.80 -2.87 10.86
C ILE A 151 -1.22 -1.41 10.86
N ASP A 152 -1.64 -0.85 11.99
CA ASP A 152 -2.07 0.55 12.08
C ASP A 152 -0.89 1.53 11.92
N LEU A 153 0.28 1.17 12.46
CA LEU A 153 1.53 1.91 12.25
C LEU A 153 1.95 1.85 10.77
N MET A 154 1.87 0.65 10.17
CA MET A 154 2.19 0.48 8.76
C MET A 154 1.17 1.14 7.84
N THR A 155 -0.10 1.23 8.23
CA THR A 155 -1.12 2.02 7.51
C THR A 155 -0.73 3.49 7.45
N ALA A 156 -0.26 4.04 8.57
CA ALA A 156 0.19 5.43 8.64
C ALA A 156 1.46 5.68 7.80
N LEU A 157 2.43 4.78 7.84
CA LEU A 157 3.70 4.95 7.14
C LEU A 157 3.65 4.41 5.71
N SER A 158 3.69 3.09 5.53
CA SER A 158 3.82 2.47 4.21
C SER A 158 2.51 2.54 3.42
N GLY A 159 1.35 2.37 4.05
CA GLY A 159 0.05 2.52 3.41
C GLY A 159 -0.18 3.91 2.83
N SER A 160 0.28 4.95 3.55
CA SER A 160 0.26 6.35 3.10
C SER A 160 1.53 6.76 2.35
N GLY A 161 2.46 5.83 2.13
CA GLY A 161 3.84 6.07 1.69
C GLY A 161 4.01 7.09 0.57
N PRO A 162 3.28 7.00 -0.56
CA PRO A 162 3.42 7.96 -1.65
C PRO A 162 3.04 9.42 -1.28
N ALA A 163 2.25 9.63 -0.24
CA ALA A 163 1.78 10.96 0.14
C ALA A 163 2.87 11.84 0.77
N TYR A 164 3.78 11.25 1.55
CA TYR A 164 4.86 12.01 2.20
C TYR A 164 5.89 12.54 1.20
N PRO A 165 6.45 11.74 0.26
CA PRO A 165 7.25 12.25 -0.83
C PRO A 165 6.52 13.30 -1.68
N ALA A 166 5.24 13.14 -1.95
CA ALA A 166 4.44 14.12 -2.69
C ALA A 166 4.31 15.46 -1.94
N LEU A 167 4.13 15.44 -0.62
CA LEU A 167 4.11 16.65 0.20
C LEU A 167 5.46 17.38 0.17
N MET A 168 6.57 16.63 0.27
CA MET A 168 7.92 17.18 0.14
C MET A 168 8.16 17.76 -1.26
N ALA A 169 7.76 17.04 -2.32
CA ALA A 169 7.86 17.52 -3.69
C ALA A 169 7.10 18.83 -3.90
N ALA A 170 5.86 18.93 -3.36
CA ALA A 170 5.08 20.17 -3.45
C ALA A 170 5.78 21.36 -2.80
N ALA A 171 6.41 21.17 -1.63
CA ALA A 171 7.17 22.22 -0.96
C ALA A 171 8.43 22.64 -1.75
N MET A 172 9.17 21.66 -2.32
CA MET A 172 10.36 21.93 -3.15
C MET A 172 9.98 22.64 -4.44
N MET A 173 8.92 22.21 -5.12
CA MET A 173 8.37 22.88 -6.30
C MET A 173 8.04 24.34 -6.01
N LYS A 174 7.30 24.57 -4.90
CA LYS A 174 6.92 25.93 -4.48
C LYS A 174 8.15 26.79 -4.22
N PHE A 175 9.14 26.27 -3.49
CA PHE A 175 10.39 27.00 -3.21
C PHE A 175 11.06 27.46 -4.51
N LEU A 176 11.22 26.58 -5.50
CA LEU A 176 11.88 26.93 -6.76
C LEU A 176 11.09 27.95 -7.58
N THR A 177 9.77 27.77 -7.69
CA THR A 177 8.92 28.68 -8.47
C THR A 177 8.78 30.05 -7.83
N ASP A 178 8.71 30.15 -6.50
CA ASP A 178 8.72 31.43 -5.78
C ASP A 178 10.02 32.21 -5.97
N ASN A 179 11.12 31.51 -6.28
CA ASN A 179 12.43 32.10 -6.58
C ASN A 179 12.70 32.29 -8.10
N GLY A 180 11.66 32.23 -8.92
CA GLY A 180 11.71 32.55 -10.34
C GLY A 180 12.21 31.43 -11.26
N VAL A 181 12.39 30.20 -10.76
CA VAL A 181 12.70 29.05 -11.60
C VAL A 181 11.46 28.64 -12.37
N SER A 182 11.59 28.39 -13.68
CA SER A 182 10.45 27.94 -14.50
C SER A 182 9.89 26.62 -13.99
N THR A 183 8.57 26.41 -14.11
CA THR A 183 7.86 25.24 -13.63
C THR A 183 8.47 23.94 -14.17
N ASP A 184 8.86 23.90 -15.44
CA ASP A 184 9.46 22.70 -16.06
C ASP A 184 10.81 22.33 -15.47
N ILE A 185 11.65 23.32 -15.15
CA ILE A 185 12.95 23.09 -14.50
C ILE A 185 12.72 22.67 -13.05
N ALA A 186 11.83 23.36 -12.34
CA ALA A 186 11.47 23.04 -10.97
C ALA A 186 10.94 21.59 -10.85
N ALA A 187 10.10 21.16 -11.79
CA ALA A 187 9.58 19.79 -11.82
C ALA A 187 10.71 18.76 -11.97
N ARG A 188 11.59 18.92 -12.96
CA ARG A 188 12.72 18.00 -13.18
C ARG A 188 13.68 17.96 -11.99
N ALA A 189 14.00 19.11 -11.41
CA ALA A 189 14.89 19.18 -10.24
C ALA A 189 14.28 18.50 -9.01
N THR A 190 12.99 18.69 -8.79
CA THR A 190 12.27 18.06 -7.68
C THR A 190 12.17 16.54 -7.88
N GLU A 191 11.82 16.08 -9.09
CA GLU A 191 11.78 14.67 -9.44
C GLU A 191 13.13 13.98 -9.21
N ALA A 192 14.21 14.57 -9.74
CA ALA A 192 15.57 14.06 -9.53
C ALA A 192 15.96 13.99 -8.05
N THR A 193 15.48 14.92 -7.22
CA THR A 193 15.77 14.92 -5.79
C THR A 193 14.95 13.84 -5.04
N ILE A 194 13.64 13.78 -5.28
CA ILE A 194 12.73 12.89 -4.55
C ILE A 194 12.80 11.44 -5.05
N CYS A 195 12.97 11.25 -6.36
CA CYS A 195 12.90 9.91 -6.95
C CYS A 195 14.27 9.30 -7.22
N ASP A 196 15.22 10.08 -7.76
CA ASP A 196 16.51 9.54 -8.19
C ASP A 196 17.55 9.57 -7.07
N ALA A 197 17.78 10.73 -6.44
CA ALA A 197 18.76 10.83 -5.37
C ALA A 197 18.38 9.99 -4.14
N ALA A 198 17.09 9.86 -3.83
CA ALA A 198 16.59 9.02 -2.74
C ALA A 198 16.88 7.52 -2.95
N GLN A 199 17.19 7.06 -4.17
CA GLN A 199 17.59 5.66 -4.42
C GLN A 199 18.88 5.29 -3.69
N LEU A 200 19.72 6.24 -3.32
CA LEU A 200 20.88 6.00 -2.46
C LEU A 200 20.53 5.44 -1.08
N LEU A 201 19.29 5.65 -0.61
CA LEU A 201 18.78 5.08 0.65
C LEU A 201 18.23 3.67 0.48
N ARG A 202 18.17 3.12 -0.74
CA ARG A 202 17.64 1.77 -0.96
C ARG A 202 18.55 0.72 -0.32
N GLY A 203 18.01 -0.03 0.64
CA GLY A 203 18.77 -0.98 1.47
C GLY A 203 19.58 -0.32 2.59
N GLU A 204 19.57 1.01 2.69
CA GLU A 204 20.37 1.80 3.63
C GLU A 204 19.51 2.61 4.63
N ALA A 205 18.20 2.39 4.66
CA ALA A 205 17.30 3.20 5.50
C ALA A 205 17.65 3.13 6.99
N GLN A 206 18.20 2.01 7.49
CA GLN A 206 18.69 1.89 8.86
C GLN A 206 19.86 2.83 9.17
N ASN A 207 20.60 3.26 8.16
CA ASN A 207 21.76 4.17 8.25
C ASN A 207 21.39 5.62 7.95
N ALA A 208 20.09 5.96 7.82
CA ALA A 208 19.65 7.31 7.43
C ALA A 208 20.20 8.41 8.35
N THR A 209 20.28 8.16 9.65
CA THR A 209 20.85 9.11 10.63
C THR A 209 22.32 9.40 10.35
N GLU A 210 23.11 8.36 10.01
CA GLU A 210 24.52 8.53 9.67
C GLU A 210 24.68 9.29 8.35
N TRP A 211 23.82 9.05 7.36
CA TRP A 211 23.80 9.83 6.13
C TRP A 211 23.56 11.32 6.40
N VAL A 212 22.58 11.66 7.23
CA VAL A 212 22.32 13.04 7.64
C VAL A 212 23.56 13.64 8.31
N LYS A 213 24.19 12.90 9.23
CA LYS A 213 25.40 13.34 9.92
C LYS A 213 26.55 13.65 8.96
N VAL A 214 26.80 12.78 7.97
CA VAL A 214 27.85 13.00 6.95
C VAL A 214 27.62 14.31 6.20
N PHE A 215 26.37 14.60 5.78
CA PHE A 215 26.06 15.86 5.11
C PHE A 215 26.22 17.09 6.02
N VAL A 216 25.88 16.96 7.30
CA VAL A 216 26.04 18.05 8.29
C VAL A 216 27.53 18.30 8.59
N ASP A 217 28.33 17.25 8.79
CA ASP A 217 29.76 17.35 9.07
C ASP A 217 30.55 17.95 7.91
N TYR A 218 30.09 17.79 6.66
CA TYR A 218 30.68 18.44 5.48
C TYR A 218 30.55 19.97 5.52
N ALA A 219 29.69 20.54 6.36
CA ALA A 219 29.53 21.95 6.69
C ALA A 219 29.28 22.88 5.48
N GLY A 220 28.63 22.38 4.41
CA GLY A 220 28.27 23.16 3.22
C GLY A 220 26.82 23.68 3.26
N THR A 221 26.30 24.03 2.08
CA THR A 221 24.92 24.53 1.92
C THR A 221 23.87 23.50 2.40
N THR A 222 24.14 22.23 2.16
CA THR A 222 23.27 21.11 2.62
C THR A 222 23.18 21.08 4.14
N ALA A 223 24.31 21.23 4.85
CA ALA A 223 24.32 21.27 6.32
C ALA A 223 23.42 22.41 6.86
N THR A 224 23.57 23.61 6.30
CA THR A 224 22.73 24.76 6.68
C THR A 224 21.25 24.49 6.41
N GLY A 225 20.91 23.91 5.26
CA GLY A 225 19.54 23.55 4.92
C GLY A 225 18.94 22.54 5.91
N LEU A 226 19.65 21.43 6.18
CA LEU A 226 19.21 20.37 7.08
C LEU A 226 19.02 20.87 8.52
N THR A 227 20.00 21.61 9.05
CA THR A 227 19.92 22.14 10.43
C THR A 227 18.80 23.16 10.59
N THR A 228 18.55 24.00 9.56
CA THR A 228 17.46 24.96 9.56
C THR A 228 16.10 24.24 9.49
N ALA A 229 15.96 23.24 8.63
CA ALA A 229 14.72 22.46 8.52
C ALA A 229 14.42 21.72 9.84
N GLU A 230 15.44 21.14 10.46
CA GLU A 230 15.29 20.45 11.74
C GLU A 230 14.93 21.42 12.87
N ALA A 231 15.57 22.56 12.96
CA ALA A 231 15.22 23.64 13.90
C ALA A 231 13.80 24.20 13.65
N GLY A 232 13.33 24.15 12.41
CA GLY A 232 11.96 24.47 12.02
C GLY A 232 10.92 23.39 12.36
N GLY A 233 11.36 22.24 12.91
CA GLY A 233 10.50 21.17 13.39
C GLY A 233 10.14 20.11 12.35
N PHE A 234 10.94 19.93 11.31
CA PHE A 234 10.66 18.94 10.23
C PHE A 234 10.38 17.54 10.78
N SER A 235 11.29 16.98 11.57
CA SER A 235 11.13 15.63 12.16
C SER A 235 9.94 15.57 13.11
N THR A 236 9.71 16.62 13.91
CA THR A 236 8.58 16.70 14.85
C THR A 236 7.25 16.72 14.10
N ALA A 237 7.15 17.50 13.03
CA ALA A 237 5.93 17.59 12.23
C ALA A 237 5.61 16.24 11.53
N LEU A 238 6.63 15.59 10.96
CA LEU A 238 6.48 14.27 10.34
C LEU A 238 6.03 13.22 11.37
N TYR A 239 6.68 13.16 12.53
CA TYR A 239 6.30 12.25 13.61
C TYR A 239 4.85 12.48 14.07
N SER A 240 4.46 13.73 14.24
CA SER A 240 3.10 14.10 14.65
C SER A 240 2.07 13.68 13.59
N GLY A 241 2.38 13.86 12.31
CA GLY A 241 1.53 13.43 11.21
C GLY A 241 1.35 11.91 11.17
N LEU A 242 2.43 11.14 11.33
CA LEU A 242 2.40 9.68 11.40
C LEU A 242 1.59 9.20 12.62
N SER A 243 1.76 9.84 13.78
CA SER A 243 1.00 9.52 14.99
C SER A 243 -0.50 9.77 14.80
N ALA A 244 -0.88 10.90 14.20
CA ALA A 244 -2.27 11.22 13.90
C ALA A 244 -2.89 10.23 12.90
N ALA A 245 -2.14 9.84 11.85
CA ALA A 245 -2.58 8.84 10.89
C ALA A 245 -2.76 7.45 11.52
N THR A 246 -1.84 7.05 12.42
CA THR A 246 -1.98 5.81 13.20
C THR A 246 -3.22 5.83 14.07
N GLN A 247 -3.48 6.92 14.79
CA GLN A 247 -4.68 7.05 15.61
C GLN A 247 -5.95 6.97 14.75
N LYS A 248 -5.94 7.61 13.58
CA LYS A 248 -7.08 7.52 12.64
C LYS A 248 -7.30 6.08 12.15
N ALA A 249 -6.24 5.32 11.88
CA ALA A 249 -6.35 3.90 11.49
C ALA A 249 -7.02 3.07 12.60
N LYS A 250 -6.63 3.28 13.85
CA LYS A 250 -7.25 2.62 15.03
C LYS A 250 -8.73 3.00 15.18
N ASP A 251 -9.06 4.28 15.06
CA ASP A 251 -10.44 4.79 15.20
C ASP A 251 -11.37 4.21 14.12
N MET A 252 -10.84 3.94 12.92
CA MET A 252 -11.60 3.30 11.85
C MET A 252 -11.96 1.84 12.17
N GLY A 253 -11.15 1.16 13.00
CA GLY A 253 -11.39 -0.21 13.42
C GLY A 253 -12.28 -0.34 14.67
N ALA A 254 -12.52 0.76 15.37
CA ALA A 254 -13.33 0.78 16.60
C ALA A 254 -14.84 1.04 16.33
N ASN A 255 -15.21 1.38 15.11
CA ASN A 255 -16.58 1.62 14.65
C ASN A 255 -17.05 0.48 13.74
#